data_98c401ea04c6558b7b6ae6c94d261dd0
#
_entry.id   98c401ea04c6558b7b6ae6c94d261dd0
#
_cell.length_a   1.000
_cell.length_b   1.000
_cell.length_c   1.000
_cell.angle_alpha   90.00
_cell.angle_beta   90.00
_cell.angle_gamma   90.00
#
_symmetry.space_group_name_H-M   'P 1'
#
loop_
_entity.id
_entity.type
_entity.pdbx_description
1 polymer ?
#
loop_
_entity_poly.entity_id
_entity_poly.type
_entity_poly.pdbx_seq_one_letter_code
_entity_poly.pdbx_strand_id
1 'polypeptide(L)'
;DVILLEEPETHLSHVNLRKLVRKIAETQNGQLFIATHNSLISTRLELNNVIILHCDSDNKPVVLKDLSADTAKYFRKVPPASITEFALSRKSILVEGPAEYILFEKFYETVSNHRPEDDGIQILDVRGLSFKRYLDIARLTKGKVAVVTDNDGDVLENCIEKYADYSDNANIKICYDTDESKHTFEIVLYWDNKELCDELFSNSAQQYMLNNKTEAAYTLLCQ
;
A
#
# COMPACT_ATOMS: atom_id res chain seq x y z
N ASP A 1 29.16 16.83 16.48
CA ASP A 1 29.23 15.40 16.73
C ASP A 1 28.43 14.64 15.67
N VAL A 2 28.89 13.43 15.30
CA VAL A 2 28.20 12.51 14.39
C VAL A 2 27.82 11.27 15.21
N ILE A 3 26.56 10.86 15.13
CA ILE A 3 26.04 9.67 15.80
C ILE A 3 25.58 8.69 14.72
N LEU A 4 26.02 7.44 14.84
CA LEU A 4 25.60 6.34 13.97
C LEU A 4 24.83 5.34 14.82
N LEU A 5 23.60 5.00 14.40
CA LEU A 5 22.77 3.97 15.02
C LEU A 5 22.44 2.90 13.98
N GLU A 6 22.59 1.65 14.35
CA GLU A 6 22.21 0.50 13.55
C GLU A 6 21.10 -0.27 14.28
N GLU A 7 19.98 -0.49 13.58
CA GLU A 7 18.82 -1.23 14.10
C GLU A 7 18.45 -0.86 15.56
N PRO A 8 18.27 0.43 15.90
CA PRO A 8 18.04 0.86 17.26
C PRO A 8 16.73 0.33 17.88
N GLU A 9 15.85 -0.22 17.07
CA GLU A 9 14.62 -0.90 17.46
C GLU A 9 14.85 -2.30 18.02
N THR A 10 15.99 -2.91 17.75
CA THR A 10 16.29 -4.28 18.15
C THR A 10 16.16 -4.42 19.67
N HIS A 11 15.37 -5.41 20.09
CA HIS A 11 15.05 -5.69 21.50
C HIS A 11 14.21 -4.62 22.24
N LEU A 12 13.66 -3.63 21.53
CA LEU A 12 12.75 -2.66 22.13
C LEU A 12 11.28 -3.06 21.97
N SER A 13 10.50 -2.87 23.05
CA SER A 13 9.04 -2.90 22.91
C SER A 13 8.55 -1.69 22.10
N HIS A 14 7.38 -1.80 21.46
CA HIS A 14 6.77 -0.69 20.70
C HIS A 14 6.67 0.61 21.54
N VAL A 15 6.40 0.52 22.84
CA VAL A 15 6.32 1.69 23.73
C VAL A 15 7.69 2.35 23.90
N ASN A 16 8.73 1.55 24.10
CA ASN A 16 10.09 2.06 24.26
C ASN A 16 10.65 2.60 22.94
N LEU A 17 10.33 1.97 21.82
CA LEU A 17 10.69 2.47 20.50
C LEU A 17 10.07 3.86 20.24
N ARG A 18 8.78 4.06 20.55
CA ARG A 18 8.13 5.38 20.45
C ARG A 18 8.81 6.44 21.32
N LYS A 19 9.25 6.07 22.53
CA LYS A 19 10.00 6.97 23.43
C LYS A 19 11.36 7.33 22.84
N LEU A 20 12.08 6.33 22.29
CA LEU A 20 13.36 6.54 21.63
C LEU A 20 13.23 7.51 20.45
N VAL A 21 12.32 7.23 19.52
CA VAL A 21 12.07 8.07 18.34
C VAL A 21 11.75 9.51 18.73
N ARG A 22 10.90 9.72 19.76
CA ARG A 22 10.61 11.06 20.25
C ARG A 22 11.84 11.76 20.81
N LYS A 23 12.66 11.07 21.62
CA LYS A 23 13.91 11.65 22.15
C LYS A 23 14.90 11.99 21.03
N ILE A 24 15.05 11.13 20.04
CA ILE A 24 15.89 11.41 18.88
C ILE A 24 15.41 12.67 18.14
N ALA A 25 14.10 12.81 17.89
CA ALA A 25 13.52 13.95 17.21
C ALA A 25 13.70 15.28 18.01
N GLU A 26 13.75 15.20 19.33
CA GLU A 26 13.96 16.37 20.22
C GLU A 26 15.44 16.76 20.38
N THR A 27 16.37 15.84 20.07
CA THR A 27 17.81 16.05 20.28
C THR A 27 18.48 16.53 19.00
N GLN A 28 18.59 17.84 18.82
CA GLN A 28 19.05 18.44 17.57
C GLN A 28 20.51 18.94 17.58
N ASN A 29 21.40 18.35 18.35
CA ASN A 29 22.80 18.76 18.41
C ASN A 29 23.72 17.76 17.69
N GLY A 30 23.84 17.88 16.34
CA GLY A 30 24.75 17.07 15.55
C GLY A 30 24.10 16.37 14.35
N GLN A 31 24.88 15.58 13.64
CA GLN A 31 24.40 14.71 12.56
C GLN A 31 24.09 13.33 13.12
N LEU A 32 22.91 12.80 12.75
CA LEU A 32 22.48 11.47 13.12
C LEU A 32 22.19 10.65 11.88
N PHE A 33 22.82 9.49 11.78
CA PHE A 33 22.53 8.48 10.76
C PHE A 33 21.93 7.25 11.43
N ILE A 34 20.82 6.77 10.91
CA ILE A 34 20.12 5.58 11.42
C ILE A 34 19.96 4.59 10.27
N ALA A 35 20.56 3.40 10.42
CA ALA A 35 20.26 2.26 9.57
C ALA A 35 19.13 1.46 10.21
N THR A 36 18.00 1.32 9.52
CA THR A 36 16.81 0.63 10.05
C THR A 36 15.91 0.15 8.93
N HIS A 37 15.19 -0.92 9.16
CA HIS A 37 14.07 -1.36 8.32
C HIS A 37 12.69 -1.07 8.97
N ASN A 38 12.68 -0.42 10.13
CA ASN A 38 11.47 -0.18 10.90
C ASN A 38 10.68 1.02 10.40
N SER A 39 9.42 0.78 9.99
CA SER A 39 8.53 1.80 9.46
C SER A 39 8.19 2.92 10.46
N LEU A 40 8.18 2.64 11.77
CA LEU A 40 7.93 3.65 12.78
C LEU A 40 9.07 4.67 12.85
N ILE A 41 10.31 4.22 12.74
CA ILE A 41 11.48 5.11 12.77
C ILE A 41 11.48 5.99 11.52
N SER A 42 11.39 5.38 10.33
CA SER A 42 11.47 6.10 9.05
C SER A 42 10.34 7.12 8.88
N THR A 43 9.12 6.80 9.30
CA THR A 43 7.96 7.70 9.13
C THR A 43 7.90 8.81 10.18
N ARG A 44 8.37 8.55 11.40
CA ARG A 44 8.25 9.51 12.51
C ARG A 44 9.42 10.50 12.59
N LEU A 45 10.58 10.16 12.05
CA LEU A 45 11.70 11.09 12.02
C LEU A 45 11.55 12.10 10.89
N GLU A 46 11.63 11.76 9.69
CA GLU A 46 11.32 12.62 8.52
C GLU A 46 11.55 11.83 7.23
N LEU A 47 10.48 11.51 6.52
CA LEU A 47 10.58 10.74 5.27
C LEU A 47 11.47 11.39 4.21
N ASN A 48 11.52 12.71 4.15
CA ASN A 48 12.37 13.42 3.19
C ASN A 48 13.87 13.17 3.43
N ASN A 49 14.26 12.73 4.62
CA ASN A 49 15.65 12.39 4.96
C ASN A 49 15.96 10.90 4.75
N VAL A 50 14.96 10.11 4.32
CA VAL A 50 15.15 8.68 4.09
C VAL A 50 15.93 8.44 2.81
N ILE A 51 16.95 7.59 2.92
CA ILE A 51 17.72 7.06 1.82
C ILE A 51 17.41 5.57 1.74
N ILE A 52 16.80 5.14 0.65
CA ILE A 52 16.47 3.74 0.41
C ILE A 52 17.64 3.09 -0.33
N LEU A 53 18.16 2.02 0.27
CA LEU A 53 19.21 1.22 -0.34
C LEU A 53 18.56 -0.03 -0.95
N HIS A 54 18.59 -0.15 -2.26
CA HIS A 54 18.17 -1.35 -2.97
C HIS A 54 19.38 -2.21 -3.34
N CYS A 55 19.22 -3.53 -3.26
CA CYS A 55 20.20 -4.48 -3.76
C CYS A 55 20.00 -4.73 -5.26
N ASP A 56 19.99 -3.68 -6.08
CA ASP A 56 19.85 -3.77 -7.53
C ASP A 56 21.21 -3.77 -8.22
N SER A 57 21.23 -4.24 -9.48
CA SER A 57 22.43 -4.20 -10.33
C SER A 57 23.03 -2.80 -10.46
N ASP A 58 22.22 -1.76 -10.32
CA ASP A 58 22.66 -0.36 -10.40
C ASP A 58 23.08 0.24 -9.05
N ASN A 59 22.79 -0.42 -7.92
CA ASN A 59 23.16 -0.01 -6.55
C ASN A 59 23.00 1.50 -6.25
N LYS A 60 22.03 2.15 -6.89
CA LYS A 60 21.81 3.59 -6.69
C LYS A 60 20.85 3.82 -5.54
N PRO A 61 21.26 4.56 -4.51
CA PRO A 61 20.36 4.92 -3.43
C PRO A 61 19.24 5.83 -3.96
N VAL A 62 18.03 5.61 -3.48
CA VAL A 62 16.88 6.48 -3.74
C VAL A 62 16.68 7.40 -2.55
N VAL A 63 16.68 8.70 -2.79
CA VAL A 63 16.49 9.71 -1.74
C VAL A 63 15.06 10.26 -1.86
N LEU A 64 14.33 10.25 -0.76
CA LEU A 64 12.95 10.77 -0.72
C LEU A 64 12.87 12.29 -0.47
N LYS A 65 13.97 13.03 -0.66
CA LYS A 65 14.01 14.49 -0.44
C LYS A 65 13.03 15.27 -1.33
N ASP A 66 12.74 14.74 -2.52
CA ASP A 66 11.85 15.36 -3.49
C ASP A 66 10.36 14.98 -3.28
N LEU A 67 10.09 14.20 -2.22
CA LEU A 67 8.72 13.91 -1.81
C LEU A 67 8.03 15.19 -1.33
N SER A 68 6.80 15.42 -1.75
CA SER A 68 6.07 16.61 -1.35
C SER A 68 5.93 16.69 0.18
N ALA A 69 6.04 17.89 0.74
CA ALA A 69 5.92 18.11 2.18
C ALA A 69 4.55 17.64 2.72
N ASP A 70 3.52 17.68 1.90
CA ASP A 70 2.18 17.22 2.25
C ASP A 70 2.12 15.68 2.33
N THR A 71 2.71 14.97 1.39
CA THR A 71 2.83 13.50 1.43
C THR A 71 3.68 13.03 2.61
N ALA A 72 4.81 13.68 2.86
CA ALA A 72 5.64 13.38 4.04
C ALA A 72 4.90 13.61 5.36
N LYS A 73 4.15 14.73 5.46
CA LYS A 73 3.31 15.05 6.63
C LYS A 73 2.17 14.07 6.84
N TYR A 74 1.55 13.60 5.74
CA TYR A 74 0.51 12.57 5.78
C TYR A 74 1.04 11.31 6.45
N PHE A 75 2.14 10.73 5.96
CA PHE A 75 2.70 9.50 6.50
C PHE A 75 3.23 9.61 7.93
N ARG A 76 3.58 10.83 8.38
CA ARG A 76 3.93 11.06 9.79
C ARG A 76 2.72 10.95 10.72
N LYS A 77 1.51 11.23 10.24
CA LYS A 77 0.28 11.26 11.05
C LYS A 77 -0.50 9.96 11.04
N VAL A 78 -0.50 9.24 9.92
CA VAL A 78 -1.18 7.95 9.84
C VAL A 78 -0.40 6.86 10.58
N PRO A 79 -1.06 5.77 10.99
CA PRO A 79 -0.35 4.63 11.53
C PRO A 79 0.77 4.20 10.57
N PRO A 80 1.95 3.84 11.05
CA PRO A 80 3.07 3.42 10.21
C PRO A 80 2.83 2.02 9.64
N ALA A 81 1.74 1.88 8.88
CA ALA A 81 1.48 0.66 8.15
C ALA A 81 2.23 0.72 6.83
N SER A 82 3.06 -0.26 6.60
CA SER A 82 3.55 -0.69 5.28
C SER A 82 4.32 0.32 4.42
N ILE A 83 4.55 1.57 4.84
CA ILE A 83 5.25 2.51 3.96
C ILE A 83 6.69 2.12 3.66
N THR A 84 7.39 1.62 4.67
CA THR A 84 8.77 1.14 4.49
C THR A 84 8.78 -0.13 3.65
N GLU A 85 7.84 -1.04 3.93
CA GLU A 85 7.63 -2.24 3.12
C GLU A 85 7.34 -1.88 1.67
N PHE A 86 6.43 -0.93 1.44
CA PHE A 86 6.14 -0.43 0.11
C PHE A 86 7.36 0.20 -0.57
N ALA A 87 8.07 1.07 0.14
CA ALA A 87 9.22 1.78 -0.41
C ALA A 87 10.38 0.84 -0.74
N LEU A 88 10.51 -0.28 0.00
CA LEU A 88 11.51 -1.33 -0.25
C LEU A 88 11.03 -2.36 -1.28
N SER A 89 9.73 -2.45 -1.54
CA SER A 89 9.18 -3.37 -2.53
C SER A 89 9.53 -2.96 -3.94
N ARG A 90 9.88 -3.94 -4.75
CA ARG A 90 10.08 -3.75 -6.21
C ARG A 90 8.77 -3.81 -6.98
N LYS A 91 7.81 -4.57 -6.47
CA LYS A 91 6.50 -4.78 -7.07
C LYS A 91 5.45 -4.73 -5.97
N SER A 92 4.41 -3.95 -6.17
CA SER A 92 3.32 -3.85 -5.21
C SER A 92 1.97 -3.82 -5.90
N ILE A 93 0.97 -4.42 -5.27
CA ILE A 93 -0.43 -4.27 -5.60
C ILE A 93 -1.07 -3.49 -4.45
N LEU A 94 -1.62 -2.32 -4.73
CA LEU A 94 -2.33 -1.50 -3.76
C LEU A 94 -3.82 -1.72 -3.95
N VAL A 95 -4.51 -2.04 -2.87
CA VAL A 95 -5.96 -2.28 -2.84
C VAL A 95 -6.63 -1.33 -1.86
N GLU A 96 -7.95 -1.12 -2.01
CA GLU A 96 -8.68 -0.13 -1.22
C GLU A 96 -8.92 -0.56 0.22
N GLY A 97 -9.14 -1.85 0.43
CA GLY A 97 -9.56 -2.33 1.73
C GLY A 97 -9.25 -3.81 2.02
N PRO A 98 -9.69 -4.27 3.21
CA PRO A 98 -9.42 -5.63 3.66
C PRO A 98 -10.07 -6.72 2.81
N ALA A 99 -11.19 -6.45 2.14
CA ALA A 99 -11.89 -7.43 1.31
C ALA A 99 -11.04 -7.83 0.10
N GLU A 100 -10.54 -6.82 -0.61
CA GLU A 100 -9.61 -7.01 -1.73
C GLU A 100 -8.32 -7.67 -1.25
N TYR A 101 -7.74 -7.19 -0.14
CA TYR A 101 -6.50 -7.75 0.42
C TYR A 101 -6.62 -9.27 0.63
N ILE A 102 -7.72 -9.74 1.25
CA ILE A 102 -7.97 -11.15 1.52
C ILE A 102 -8.05 -11.97 0.22
N LEU A 103 -8.71 -11.46 -0.81
CA LEU A 103 -8.97 -12.22 -2.04
C LEU A 103 -7.83 -12.12 -3.06
N PHE A 104 -7.10 -11.01 -3.12
CA PHE A 104 -6.06 -10.81 -4.12
C PHE A 104 -4.87 -11.76 -3.99
N GLU A 105 -4.52 -12.19 -2.77
CA GLU A 105 -3.53 -13.25 -2.58
C GLU A 105 -3.97 -14.53 -3.28
N LYS A 106 -5.22 -14.92 -3.06
CA LYS A 106 -5.79 -16.13 -3.67
C LYS A 106 -5.94 -16.02 -5.17
N PHE A 107 -6.38 -14.86 -5.66
CA PHE A 107 -6.47 -14.60 -7.10
C PHE A 107 -5.09 -14.71 -7.75
N TYR A 108 -4.07 -14.12 -7.13
CA TYR A 108 -2.71 -14.19 -7.62
C TYR A 108 -2.22 -15.65 -7.70
N GLU A 109 -2.38 -16.41 -6.62
CA GLU A 109 -2.03 -17.84 -6.60
C GLU A 109 -2.74 -18.62 -7.69
N THR A 110 -4.04 -18.36 -7.89
CA THR A 110 -4.85 -19.10 -8.87
C THR A 110 -4.41 -18.81 -10.31
N VAL A 111 -3.99 -17.58 -10.59
CA VAL A 111 -3.60 -17.14 -11.95
C VAL A 111 -2.14 -17.48 -12.25
N SER A 112 -1.23 -17.29 -11.28
CA SER A 112 0.21 -17.45 -11.48
C SER A 112 0.73 -18.86 -11.12
N ASN A 113 0.01 -19.63 -10.31
CA ASN A 113 0.45 -20.82 -9.60
C ASN A 113 1.63 -20.58 -8.64
N HIS A 114 1.88 -19.34 -8.26
CA HIS A 114 2.89 -18.91 -7.30
C HIS A 114 2.25 -18.05 -6.23
N ARG A 115 2.88 -17.90 -5.08
CA ARG A 115 2.50 -16.91 -4.10
C ARG A 115 3.04 -15.53 -4.49
N PRO A 116 2.39 -14.44 -4.10
CA PRO A 116 2.90 -13.10 -4.36
C PRO A 116 4.35 -12.90 -3.89
N GLU A 117 4.70 -13.42 -2.73
CA GLU A 117 6.02 -13.31 -2.12
C GLU A 117 7.09 -14.01 -2.95
N ASP A 118 6.78 -15.16 -3.57
CA ASP A 118 7.71 -15.91 -4.42
C ASP A 118 8.13 -15.09 -5.65
N ASP A 119 7.24 -14.23 -6.13
CA ASP A 119 7.48 -13.31 -7.24
C ASP A 119 7.95 -11.91 -6.79
N GLY A 120 8.18 -11.73 -5.49
CA GLY A 120 8.59 -10.46 -4.88
C GLY A 120 7.52 -9.38 -4.99
N ILE A 121 6.24 -9.78 -4.95
CA ILE A 121 5.09 -8.88 -4.97
C ILE A 121 4.54 -8.73 -3.56
N GLN A 122 4.27 -7.49 -3.19
CA GLN A 122 3.60 -7.15 -1.95
C GLN A 122 2.21 -6.62 -2.22
N ILE A 123 1.20 -7.20 -1.58
CA ILE A 123 -0.17 -6.69 -1.60
C ILE A 123 -0.38 -5.83 -0.37
N LEU A 124 -0.92 -4.62 -0.53
CA LEU A 124 -1.08 -3.65 0.54
C LEU A 124 -2.48 -3.05 0.54
N ASP A 125 -3.17 -3.14 1.67
CA ASP A 125 -4.39 -2.40 1.96
C ASP A 125 -4.02 -0.95 2.35
N VAL A 126 -4.36 0.02 1.50
CA VAL A 126 -4.05 1.43 1.71
C VAL A 126 -5.23 2.26 2.22
N ARG A 127 -6.37 1.62 2.50
CA ARG A 127 -7.58 2.22 3.06
C ARG A 127 -8.06 3.45 2.30
N GLY A 128 -8.43 3.24 1.04
CA GLY A 128 -9.13 4.23 0.22
C GLY A 128 -8.24 5.39 -0.28
N LEU A 129 -8.47 6.59 0.17
CA LEU A 129 -8.01 7.85 -0.42
C LEU A 129 -6.50 8.09 -0.49
N SER A 130 -5.66 7.17 -0.05
CA SER A 130 -4.21 7.40 0.07
C SER A 130 -3.37 6.91 -1.11
N PHE A 131 -3.95 6.32 -2.16
CA PHE A 131 -3.20 5.81 -3.31
C PHE A 131 -2.20 6.82 -3.89
N LYS A 132 -2.62 8.06 -4.13
CA LYS A 132 -1.73 9.10 -4.67
C LYS A 132 -0.46 9.30 -3.84
N ARG A 133 -0.55 9.17 -2.51
CA ARG A 133 0.60 9.29 -1.62
C ARG A 133 1.62 8.18 -1.82
N TYR A 134 1.15 6.96 -2.05
CA TYR A 134 2.00 5.83 -2.40
C TYR A 134 2.57 5.97 -3.81
N LEU A 135 1.76 6.48 -4.76
CA LEU A 135 2.21 6.73 -6.13
C LEU A 135 3.30 7.81 -6.20
N ASP A 136 3.26 8.84 -5.33
CA ASP A 136 4.34 9.82 -5.21
C ASP A 136 5.67 9.14 -4.85
N ILE A 137 5.65 8.17 -3.94
CA ILE A 137 6.83 7.38 -3.59
C ILE A 137 7.25 6.49 -4.77
N ALA A 138 6.30 5.80 -5.41
CA ALA A 138 6.59 4.93 -6.56
C ALA A 138 7.26 5.68 -7.71
N ARG A 139 6.92 6.96 -7.93
CA ARG A 139 7.60 7.82 -8.92
C ARG A 139 9.07 8.03 -8.60
N LEU A 140 9.42 8.13 -7.33
CA LEU A 140 10.81 8.33 -6.89
C LEU A 140 11.57 7.01 -6.87
N THR A 141 10.98 5.95 -6.32
CA THR A 141 11.64 4.64 -6.17
C THR A 141 11.70 3.83 -7.46
N LYS A 142 10.85 4.17 -8.45
CA LYS A 142 10.67 3.39 -9.69
C LYS A 142 10.19 1.96 -9.47
N GLY A 143 9.69 1.63 -8.28
CA GLY A 143 9.01 0.37 -8.00
C GLY A 143 7.78 0.19 -8.91
N LYS A 144 7.53 -1.03 -9.36
CA LYS A 144 6.34 -1.35 -10.16
C LYS A 144 5.12 -1.42 -9.26
N VAL A 145 4.09 -0.64 -9.58
CA VAL A 145 2.89 -0.55 -8.76
C VAL A 145 1.65 -0.74 -9.62
N ALA A 146 0.79 -1.66 -9.21
CA ALA A 146 -0.58 -1.75 -9.69
C ALA A 146 -1.51 -1.23 -8.59
N VAL A 147 -2.38 -0.29 -8.92
CA VAL A 147 -3.48 0.15 -8.05
C VAL A 147 -4.75 -0.52 -8.54
N VAL A 148 -5.49 -1.14 -7.63
CA VAL A 148 -6.83 -1.64 -7.88
C VAL A 148 -7.80 -0.71 -7.17
N THR A 149 -8.65 -0.03 -7.91
CA THR A 149 -9.55 1.01 -7.39
C THR A 149 -10.94 0.83 -7.96
N ASP A 150 -11.93 1.18 -7.17
CA ASP A 150 -13.32 1.26 -7.59
C ASP A 150 -13.51 2.43 -8.57
N ASN A 151 -14.47 2.31 -9.48
CA ASN A 151 -14.82 3.42 -10.39
C ASN A 151 -15.89 4.34 -9.79
N ASP A 152 -16.53 3.95 -8.66
CA ASP A 152 -17.56 4.72 -7.96
C ASP A 152 -18.68 5.25 -8.87
N GLY A 153 -18.92 4.60 -10.01
CA GLY A 153 -19.95 4.97 -10.99
C GLY A 153 -19.55 6.08 -11.97
N ASP A 154 -18.30 6.54 -11.94
CA ASP A 154 -17.74 7.50 -12.90
C ASP A 154 -16.27 7.17 -13.18
N VAL A 155 -16.06 6.46 -14.27
CA VAL A 155 -14.70 6.04 -14.70
C VAL A 155 -13.83 7.24 -15.07
N LEU A 156 -14.42 8.26 -15.70
CA LEU A 156 -13.65 9.43 -16.13
C LEU A 156 -13.09 10.18 -14.93
N GLU A 157 -13.93 10.54 -13.97
CA GLU A 157 -13.54 11.33 -12.80
C GLU A 157 -12.66 10.50 -11.85
N ASN A 158 -13.12 9.28 -11.47
CA ASN A 158 -12.53 8.52 -10.38
C ASN A 158 -11.30 7.69 -10.76
N CYS A 159 -11.15 7.34 -12.04
CA CYS A 159 -10.05 6.49 -12.49
C CYS A 159 -9.10 7.20 -13.47
N ILE A 160 -9.60 7.98 -14.41
CA ILE A 160 -8.78 8.59 -15.46
C ILE A 160 -8.23 9.94 -14.98
N GLU A 161 -9.10 10.91 -14.70
CA GLU A 161 -8.69 12.26 -14.29
C GLU A 161 -8.00 12.28 -12.93
N LYS A 162 -8.53 11.52 -11.97
CA LYS A 162 -7.96 11.37 -10.63
C LYS A 162 -6.49 10.94 -10.65
N TYR A 163 -6.08 10.10 -11.60
CA TYR A 163 -4.72 9.56 -11.68
C TYR A 163 -3.94 10.06 -12.92
N ALA A 164 -4.43 11.08 -13.61
CA ALA A 164 -3.80 11.60 -14.84
C ALA A 164 -2.31 11.98 -14.65
N ASP A 165 -1.94 12.52 -13.48
CA ASP A 165 -0.55 12.89 -13.16
C ASP A 165 0.42 11.70 -13.13
N TYR A 166 -0.08 10.47 -13.14
CA TYR A 166 0.72 9.25 -13.09
C TYR A 166 0.71 8.45 -14.40
N SER A 167 -0.08 8.86 -15.40
CA SER A 167 -0.30 8.15 -16.67
C SER A 167 1.00 7.91 -17.45
N ASP A 168 1.94 8.85 -17.40
CA ASP A 168 3.22 8.76 -18.11
C ASP A 168 4.28 7.90 -17.39
N ASN A 169 3.95 7.36 -16.22
CA ASN A 169 4.89 6.55 -15.45
C ASN A 169 4.72 5.07 -15.80
N ALA A 170 5.62 4.54 -16.62
CA ALA A 170 5.58 3.15 -17.09
C ALA A 170 5.62 2.08 -15.97
N ASN A 171 6.04 2.47 -14.77
CA ASN A 171 6.07 1.60 -13.60
C ASN A 171 4.78 1.64 -12.76
N ILE A 172 3.80 2.46 -13.14
CA ILE A 172 2.52 2.61 -12.43
C ILE A 172 1.38 2.16 -13.35
N LYS A 173 0.49 1.32 -12.85
CA LYS A 173 -0.71 0.88 -13.55
C LYS A 173 -1.93 1.08 -12.66
N ILE A 174 -2.95 1.73 -13.18
CA ILE A 174 -4.25 1.85 -12.53
C ILE A 174 -5.18 0.80 -13.15
N CYS A 175 -5.79 -0.03 -12.31
CA CYS A 175 -6.69 -1.12 -12.68
C CYS A 175 -8.07 -0.84 -12.08
N TYR A 176 -9.09 -0.82 -12.92
CA TYR A 176 -10.48 -0.58 -12.55
C TYR A 176 -11.42 -1.28 -13.53
N ASP A 177 -12.67 -1.49 -13.16
CA ASP A 177 -13.70 -1.94 -14.09
C ASP A 177 -14.20 -0.75 -14.92
N THR A 178 -14.37 -0.95 -16.23
CA THR A 178 -14.87 0.08 -17.15
C THR A 178 -16.39 0.16 -17.19
N ASP A 179 -17.10 -0.80 -16.62
CA ASP A 179 -18.55 -0.81 -16.48
C ASP A 179 -18.95 -0.02 -15.23
N GLU A 180 -19.49 1.18 -15.42
CA GLU A 180 -19.92 2.06 -14.33
C GLU A 180 -21.05 1.48 -13.48
N SER A 181 -21.79 0.47 -13.97
CA SER A 181 -22.76 -0.25 -13.16
C SER A 181 -22.11 -1.19 -12.14
N LYS A 182 -20.86 -1.58 -12.38
CA LYS A 182 -19.99 -2.37 -11.50
C LYS A 182 -19.07 -1.46 -10.69
N HIS A 183 -19.64 -0.56 -9.94
CA HIS A 183 -18.96 0.59 -9.34
C HIS A 183 -18.10 0.27 -8.11
N THR A 184 -18.21 -0.93 -7.52
CA THR A 184 -17.33 -1.37 -6.42
C THR A 184 -16.86 -2.80 -6.63
N PHE A 185 -15.76 -3.17 -5.97
CA PHE A 185 -15.18 -4.50 -6.02
C PHE A 185 -16.20 -5.60 -5.67
N GLU A 186 -17.05 -5.39 -4.64
CA GLU A 186 -18.06 -6.36 -4.24
C GLU A 186 -19.12 -6.59 -5.32
N ILE A 187 -19.46 -5.54 -6.07
CA ILE A 187 -20.42 -5.64 -7.16
C ILE A 187 -19.83 -6.40 -8.35
N VAL A 188 -18.57 -6.10 -8.70
CA VAL A 188 -17.84 -6.89 -9.71
C VAL A 188 -17.85 -8.36 -9.32
N LEU A 189 -17.42 -8.64 -8.09
CA LEU A 189 -17.31 -10.00 -7.56
C LEU A 189 -18.66 -10.73 -7.56
N TYR A 190 -19.73 -10.05 -7.16
CA TYR A 190 -21.09 -10.61 -7.18
C TYR A 190 -21.55 -10.96 -8.59
N TRP A 191 -21.42 -10.05 -9.54
CA TRP A 191 -21.92 -10.30 -10.90
C TRP A 191 -21.11 -11.36 -11.63
N ASP A 192 -19.83 -11.45 -11.40
CA ASP A 192 -18.96 -12.43 -12.02
C ASP A 192 -19.13 -13.84 -11.41
N ASN A 193 -19.69 -13.93 -10.17
CA ASN A 193 -19.90 -15.17 -9.44
C ASN A 193 -21.32 -15.28 -8.86
N LYS A 194 -22.32 -14.82 -9.61
CA LYS A 194 -23.68 -14.63 -9.11
C LYS A 194 -24.28 -15.89 -8.48
N GLU A 195 -24.18 -17.05 -9.16
CA GLU A 195 -24.77 -18.30 -8.68
C GLU A 195 -24.15 -18.72 -7.34
N LEU A 196 -22.84 -18.67 -7.22
CA LEU A 196 -22.13 -18.99 -5.98
C LEU A 196 -22.49 -18.01 -4.86
N CYS A 197 -22.54 -16.70 -5.16
CA CYS A 197 -22.88 -15.69 -4.16
C CYS A 197 -24.34 -15.85 -3.67
N ASP A 198 -25.29 -16.13 -4.57
CA ASP A 198 -26.70 -16.36 -4.19
C ASP A 198 -26.87 -17.64 -3.35
N GLU A 199 -26.06 -18.67 -3.59
CA GLU A 199 -26.02 -19.89 -2.77
C GLU A 199 -25.50 -19.61 -1.35
N LEU A 200 -24.40 -18.85 -1.25
CA LEU A 200 -23.73 -18.58 0.02
C LEU A 200 -24.46 -17.55 0.90
N PHE A 201 -24.99 -16.48 0.27
CA PHE A 201 -25.50 -15.32 0.99
C PHE A 201 -27.01 -15.11 0.84
N SER A 202 -27.72 -16.06 0.23
CA SER A 202 -29.18 -16.01 -0.02
C SER A 202 -29.63 -14.93 -1.04
N ASN A 203 -30.94 -14.74 -1.16
CA ASN A 203 -31.58 -13.86 -2.16
C ASN A 203 -31.23 -12.36 -2.07
N SER A 204 -30.45 -11.95 -1.08
CA SER A 204 -29.95 -10.57 -0.93
C SER A 204 -28.42 -10.52 -0.94
N ALA A 205 -27.78 -11.47 -1.61
CA ALA A 205 -26.32 -11.65 -1.63
C ALA A 205 -25.56 -10.35 -1.94
N GLN A 206 -25.93 -9.63 -2.99
CA GLN A 206 -25.29 -8.37 -3.34
C GLN A 206 -25.34 -7.35 -2.21
N GLN A 207 -26.50 -7.16 -1.58
CA GLN A 207 -26.66 -6.21 -0.47
C GLN A 207 -25.90 -6.67 0.78
N TYR A 208 -25.87 -7.98 1.03
CA TYR A 208 -25.09 -8.54 2.12
C TYR A 208 -23.60 -8.28 1.92
N MET A 209 -23.05 -8.52 0.71
CA MET A 209 -21.65 -8.30 0.38
C MET A 209 -21.26 -6.82 0.53
N LEU A 210 -22.10 -5.89 0.06
CA LEU A 210 -21.88 -4.45 0.22
C LEU A 210 -21.82 -4.01 1.69
N ASN A 211 -22.68 -4.60 2.54
CA ASN A 211 -22.76 -4.24 3.95
C ASN A 211 -21.71 -4.95 4.82
N ASN A 212 -21.19 -6.10 4.36
CA ASN A 212 -20.31 -6.96 5.13
C ASN A 212 -19.07 -7.35 4.32
N LYS A 213 -18.44 -6.37 3.67
CA LYS A 213 -17.36 -6.54 2.67
C LYS A 213 -16.30 -7.58 3.08
N THR A 214 -15.66 -7.38 4.22
CA THR A 214 -14.58 -8.25 4.72
C THR A 214 -15.06 -9.66 5.05
N GLU A 215 -16.24 -9.80 5.67
CA GLU A 215 -16.81 -11.09 6.04
C GLU A 215 -17.23 -11.87 4.79
N ALA A 216 -17.81 -11.19 3.80
CA ALA A 216 -18.17 -11.80 2.53
C ALA A 216 -16.92 -12.29 1.78
N ALA A 217 -15.85 -11.49 1.73
CA ALA A 217 -14.58 -11.87 1.14
C ALA A 217 -13.97 -13.11 1.83
N TYR A 218 -13.99 -13.13 3.16
CA TYR A 218 -13.50 -14.28 3.93
C TYR A 218 -14.33 -15.54 3.68
N THR A 219 -15.66 -15.40 3.61
CA THR A 219 -16.56 -16.53 3.30
C THR A 219 -16.28 -17.11 1.92
N LEU A 220 -16.07 -16.24 0.92
CA LEU A 220 -15.71 -16.67 -0.44
C LEU A 220 -14.33 -17.34 -0.50
N LEU A 221 -13.37 -16.86 0.28
CA LEU A 221 -12.03 -17.46 0.34
C LEU A 221 -12.06 -18.91 0.86
N CYS A 222 -13.02 -19.24 1.73
CA CYS A 222 -13.15 -20.54 2.37
C CYS A 222 -13.85 -21.60 1.49
N GLN A 223 -14.28 -21.26 0.26
CA GLN A 223 -14.87 -22.18 -0.69
C GLN A 223 -13.84 -22.82 -1.60
#